data_a1356e7fbe03f57382b56ed9ac4ad666
#
_entry.id   a1356e7fbe03f57382b56ed9ac4ad666
#
_cell.length_a   1.000
_cell.length_b   1.000
_cell.length_c   1.000
_cell.angle_alpha   90.00
_cell.angle_beta   90.00
_cell.angle_gamma   90.00
#
_symmetry.space_group_name_H-M   'P 1'
#
loop_
_entity.id
_entity.type
_entity.pdbx_description
1 polymer ?
#
loop_
_entity_poly.entity_id
_entity_poly.type
_entity_poly.pdbx_seq_one_letter_code
_entity_poly.pdbx_strand_id
1 'polypeptide(L)'
;MQNDIAAKLFDENGNLKKFEQWVKDIKGMTNHYVGPWLRTEYNTAILRAHQAADWKHFVNEQDVFPNIRWMPTTSPQQDPLHQQYWEKKLTLPVNHPFWEKHHPGDRWNCKCSLQQTDEPVNDEVIKDFYPVPQQAGLENNPGEDGKIFSDSHPYIAKAYAGAQAAVEAKVMPKKRQKTEAEKEAIRQRWQKRALEYRINGIRQLPAGDGTSKALTKAVADVEKDIRMNKSFEIGVVLDTDGSIIIDKRGKARSVSFTEDEVKLMKDKIMTHNHPIGWKAAPNSMGHIGSSFSDNDLISAVYADLLEIRAVTPLYTFSMKRPATGWGVSWKDVQDAYKKIDNDVKQELWKAVRAKLIKPEQASALHSHLVNQRLAKKFGWEYRKAKTR
;
A
#
# COMPACT_ATOMS: atom_id res chain seq x y z
N MET A 1 35.11 4.60 16.88
CA MET A 1 34.88 3.15 16.97
C MET A 1 33.37 2.82 16.90
N GLN A 2 32.52 3.22 17.89
CA GLN A 2 31.06 2.91 17.83
C GLN A 2 30.36 3.47 16.58
N ASN A 3 30.64 4.71 16.22
CA ASN A 3 30.09 5.36 15.03
C ASN A 3 30.52 4.68 13.71
N ASP A 4 31.76 4.15 13.70
CA ASP A 4 32.28 3.47 12.51
C ASP A 4 31.67 2.06 12.38
N ILE A 5 31.37 1.41 13.50
CA ILE A 5 30.63 0.14 13.53
C ILE A 5 29.20 0.34 13.04
N ALA A 6 28.51 1.37 13.53
CA ALA A 6 27.15 1.70 13.07
C ALA A 6 27.08 2.09 11.60
N ALA A 7 28.05 2.85 11.10
CA ALA A 7 28.12 3.24 9.69
C ALA A 7 28.33 2.03 8.75
N LYS A 8 28.87 0.92 9.23
CA LYS A 8 29.07 -0.31 8.46
C LYS A 8 27.82 -1.20 8.36
N LEU A 9 26.73 -0.87 9.07
CA LEU A 9 25.47 -1.62 8.99
C LEU A 9 24.81 -1.59 7.63
N PHE A 10 25.05 -0.52 6.86
CA PHE A 10 24.43 -0.34 5.55
C PHE A 10 25.44 -0.53 4.42
N ASP A 11 24.96 -1.02 3.27
CA ASP A 11 25.73 -1.07 2.04
C ASP A 11 25.74 0.30 1.32
N GLU A 12 26.43 0.38 0.20
CA GLU A 12 26.55 1.60 -0.62
C GLU A 12 25.19 2.09 -1.15
N ASN A 13 24.19 1.21 -1.21
CA ASN A 13 22.83 1.52 -1.66
C ASN A 13 21.88 1.86 -0.50
N GLY A 14 22.39 1.86 0.76
CA GLY A 14 21.59 2.12 1.95
C GLY A 14 20.75 0.93 2.44
N ASN A 15 21.02 -0.28 1.95
CA ASN A 15 20.36 -1.49 2.42
C ASN A 15 21.09 -2.06 3.64
N LEU A 16 20.34 -2.65 4.56
CA LEU A 16 20.91 -3.32 5.74
C LEU A 16 21.71 -4.56 5.29
N LYS A 17 22.99 -4.61 5.66
CA LYS A 17 23.85 -5.77 5.37
C LYS A 17 23.42 -6.99 6.17
N LYS A 18 23.64 -8.18 5.63
CA LYS A 18 23.54 -9.42 6.40
C LYS A 18 24.54 -9.40 7.55
N PHE A 19 24.19 -10.03 8.68
CA PHE A 19 25.01 -10.03 9.89
C PHE A 19 26.46 -10.47 9.62
N GLU A 20 26.65 -11.54 8.85
CA GLU A 20 27.97 -12.11 8.55
C GLU A 20 28.86 -11.13 7.75
N GLN A 21 28.27 -10.36 6.86
CA GLN A 21 28.96 -9.35 6.09
C GLN A 21 29.34 -8.15 6.95
N TRP A 22 28.38 -7.67 7.77
CA TRP A 22 28.65 -6.60 8.72
C TRP A 22 29.74 -6.96 9.74
N VAL A 23 29.70 -8.16 10.35
CA VAL A 23 30.74 -8.64 11.26
C VAL A 23 32.11 -8.68 10.60
N LYS A 24 32.18 -9.12 9.33
CA LYS A 24 33.42 -9.14 8.53
C LYS A 24 33.98 -7.73 8.35
N ASP A 25 33.11 -6.76 8.07
CA ASP A 25 33.50 -5.37 7.86
C ASP A 25 33.97 -4.65 9.13
N ILE A 26 33.56 -5.12 10.32
CA ILE A 26 33.96 -4.56 11.62
C ILE A 26 35.03 -5.35 12.35
N LYS A 27 35.46 -6.51 11.82
CA LYS A 27 36.40 -7.44 12.48
C LYS A 27 37.74 -6.80 12.85
N GLY A 28 38.18 -5.77 12.12
CA GLY A 28 39.39 -5.03 12.46
C GLY A 28 39.18 -3.90 13.49
N MET A 29 37.95 -3.61 13.88
CA MET A 29 37.59 -2.53 14.82
C MET A 29 37.31 -3.05 16.22
N THR A 30 37.05 -4.35 16.36
CA THR A 30 36.65 -4.97 17.63
C THR A 30 37.63 -6.07 18.00
N ASN A 31 38.49 -5.79 19.01
CA ASN A 31 39.41 -6.77 19.53
C ASN A 31 38.80 -7.69 20.63
N HIS A 32 37.48 -7.64 20.87
CA HIS A 32 36.82 -8.38 21.94
C HIS A 32 35.53 -9.08 21.51
N TYR A 33 35.34 -10.29 21.95
CA TYR A 33 34.20 -11.18 22.25
C TYR A 33 32.78 -10.67 21.92
N VAL A 34 32.59 -10.04 20.80
CA VAL A 34 31.36 -9.29 20.47
C VAL A 34 30.38 -10.10 19.61
N GLY A 35 30.78 -11.27 19.11
CA GLY A 35 30.00 -12.04 18.14
C GLY A 35 28.60 -12.42 18.64
N PRO A 36 28.41 -13.14 19.76
CA PRO A 36 27.07 -13.54 20.23
C PRO A 36 26.21 -12.36 20.68
N TRP A 37 26.79 -11.37 21.38
CA TRP A 37 26.09 -10.19 21.84
C TRP A 37 25.62 -9.32 20.67
N LEU A 38 26.49 -9.03 19.72
CA LEU A 38 26.15 -8.27 18.53
C LEU A 38 25.11 -8.97 17.67
N ARG A 39 25.14 -10.29 17.60
CA ARG A 39 24.11 -11.05 16.92
C ARG A 39 22.76 -10.91 17.60
N THR A 40 22.74 -10.97 18.92
CA THR A 40 21.53 -10.77 19.73
C THR A 40 20.95 -9.38 19.52
N GLU A 41 21.78 -8.34 19.62
CA GLU A 41 21.38 -6.95 19.38
C GLU A 41 20.88 -6.75 17.96
N TYR A 42 21.59 -7.25 16.96
CA TYR A 42 21.20 -7.18 15.56
C TYR A 42 19.84 -7.84 15.31
N ASN A 43 19.65 -9.07 15.80
CA ASN A 43 18.39 -9.79 15.64
C ASN A 43 17.25 -9.09 16.37
N THR A 44 17.50 -8.57 17.56
CA THR A 44 16.51 -7.84 18.35
C THR A 44 16.16 -6.51 17.68
N ALA A 45 17.15 -5.80 17.12
CA ALA A 45 16.90 -4.57 16.36
C ALA A 45 16.00 -4.80 15.13
N ILE A 46 16.26 -5.87 14.39
CA ILE A 46 15.43 -6.25 13.24
C ILE A 46 14.01 -6.59 13.68
N LEU A 47 13.86 -7.43 14.72
CA LEU A 47 12.55 -7.77 15.27
C LEU A 47 11.79 -6.51 15.66
N ARG A 48 12.40 -5.61 16.42
CA ARG A 48 11.78 -4.37 16.89
C ARG A 48 11.42 -3.43 15.74
N ALA A 49 12.21 -3.40 14.66
CA ALA A 49 11.88 -2.64 13.45
C ALA A 49 10.65 -3.20 12.75
N HIS A 50 10.49 -4.52 12.67
CA HIS A 50 9.28 -5.16 12.17
C HIS A 50 8.08 -4.87 13.07
N GLN A 51 8.24 -5.02 14.38
CA GLN A 51 7.18 -4.69 15.35
C GLN A 51 6.72 -3.23 15.26
N ALA A 52 7.65 -2.30 15.01
CA ALA A 52 7.30 -0.89 14.79
C ALA A 52 6.46 -0.67 13.52
N ALA A 53 6.72 -1.45 12.47
CA ALA A 53 5.92 -1.41 11.25
C ALA A 53 4.54 -2.03 11.46
N ASP A 54 4.48 -3.19 12.13
CA ASP A 54 3.23 -3.88 12.45
C ASP A 54 2.36 -3.03 13.37
N TRP A 55 2.95 -2.38 14.40
CA TRP A 55 2.24 -1.48 15.30
C TRP A 55 1.52 -0.35 14.57
N LYS A 56 2.18 0.28 13.60
CA LYS A 56 1.54 1.31 12.77
C LYS A 56 0.39 0.77 11.95
N HIS A 57 0.49 -0.48 11.53
CA HIS A 57 -0.58 -1.17 10.83
C HIS A 57 -1.77 -1.41 11.77
N PHE A 58 -1.51 -1.91 12.98
CA PHE A 58 -2.51 -2.13 14.01
C PHE A 58 -3.29 -0.85 14.36
N VAL A 59 -2.58 0.25 14.59
CA VAL A 59 -3.20 1.55 14.87
C VAL A 59 -4.06 2.04 13.70
N ASN A 60 -3.65 1.80 12.46
CA ASN A 60 -4.39 2.24 11.28
C ASN A 60 -5.65 1.39 10.99
N GLU A 61 -5.69 0.16 11.43
CA GLU A 61 -6.79 -0.78 11.18
C GLU A 61 -7.63 -1.08 12.44
N GLN A 62 -7.43 -0.35 13.53
CA GLN A 62 -8.14 -0.57 14.80
C GLN A 62 -9.67 -0.44 14.71
N ASP A 63 -10.17 0.25 13.68
CA ASP A 63 -11.62 0.36 13.43
C ASP A 63 -12.24 -0.98 12.98
N VAL A 64 -11.42 -1.88 12.41
CA VAL A 64 -11.84 -3.22 11.93
C VAL A 64 -11.39 -4.30 12.91
N PHE A 65 -10.17 -4.19 13.42
CA PHE A 65 -9.57 -5.10 14.39
C PHE A 65 -9.16 -4.31 15.63
N PRO A 66 -10.09 -4.10 16.58
CA PRO A 66 -9.84 -3.22 17.72
C PRO A 66 -8.81 -3.77 18.71
N ASN A 67 -8.54 -5.08 18.67
CA ASN A 67 -7.73 -5.77 19.66
C ASN A 67 -6.47 -6.39 19.04
N ILE A 68 -5.47 -6.60 19.87
CA ILE A 68 -4.24 -7.30 19.52
C ILE A 68 -4.06 -8.47 20.48
N ARG A 69 -3.69 -9.63 19.91
CA ARG A 69 -3.38 -10.84 20.64
C ARG A 69 -1.88 -11.09 20.67
N TRP A 70 -1.35 -11.49 21.83
CA TRP A 70 0.00 -12.00 21.95
C TRP A 70 0.10 -13.41 21.35
N MET A 71 1.02 -13.59 20.40
CA MET A 71 1.23 -14.85 19.71
C MET A 71 2.46 -15.58 20.26
N PRO A 72 2.45 -16.94 20.19
CA PRO A 72 3.56 -17.75 20.64
C PRO A 72 4.85 -17.46 19.87
N THR A 73 5.97 -17.69 20.51
CA THR A 73 7.27 -17.61 19.86
C THR A 73 7.53 -18.77 18.93
N THR A 74 8.23 -18.49 17.83
CA THR A 74 8.76 -19.52 16.91
C THR A 74 10.13 -20.05 17.35
N SER A 75 10.67 -19.53 18.46
CA SER A 75 11.97 -19.96 18.99
C SER A 75 11.87 -21.31 19.68
N PRO A 76 12.83 -22.23 19.47
CA PRO A 76 12.92 -23.44 20.25
C PRO A 76 13.28 -23.17 21.72
N GLN A 77 13.88 -22.02 22.02
CA GLN A 77 14.15 -21.53 23.38
C GLN A 77 13.15 -20.41 23.68
N GLN A 78 12.06 -20.78 24.33
CA GLN A 78 10.99 -19.85 24.71
C GLN A 78 11.40 -19.10 25.99
N ASP A 79 11.08 -17.80 26.06
CA ASP A 79 11.20 -17.03 27.31
C ASP A 79 9.99 -17.40 28.19
N PRO A 80 10.23 -18.01 29.37
CA PRO A 80 9.14 -18.45 30.24
C PRO A 80 8.32 -17.27 30.80
N LEU A 81 8.86 -16.07 30.85
CA LEU A 81 8.13 -14.88 31.29
C LEU A 81 7.12 -14.40 30.23
N HIS A 82 7.42 -14.57 28.94
CA HIS A 82 6.45 -14.28 27.87
C HIS A 82 5.47 -15.42 27.63
N GLN A 83 5.82 -16.63 28.05
CA GLN A 83 4.96 -17.81 27.87
C GLN A 83 3.58 -17.59 28.47
N GLN A 84 3.48 -16.97 29.63
CA GLN A 84 2.21 -16.66 30.29
C GLN A 84 1.27 -15.82 29.40
N TYR A 85 1.78 -14.93 28.56
CA TYR A 85 0.95 -14.04 27.71
C TYR A 85 0.26 -14.83 26.60
N TRP A 86 1.02 -15.64 25.87
CA TRP A 86 0.42 -16.38 24.75
C TRP A 86 -0.33 -17.66 25.22
N GLU A 87 0.03 -18.29 26.33
CA GLU A 87 -0.73 -19.41 26.90
C GLU A 87 -2.13 -18.96 27.34
N LYS A 88 -2.24 -17.81 27.95
CA LYS A 88 -3.53 -17.20 28.32
C LYS A 88 -4.21 -16.48 27.16
N LYS A 89 -3.62 -16.52 25.97
CA LYS A 89 -4.12 -15.81 24.77
C LYS A 89 -4.42 -14.35 25.04
N LEU A 90 -3.50 -13.65 25.73
CA LEU A 90 -3.67 -12.25 26.10
C LEU A 90 -4.11 -11.42 24.90
N THR A 91 -5.34 -10.88 24.98
CA THR A 91 -5.98 -10.07 23.96
C THR A 91 -6.42 -8.76 24.57
N LEU A 92 -5.86 -7.64 24.08
CA LEU A 92 -6.11 -6.30 24.61
C LEU A 92 -6.37 -5.31 23.47
N PRO A 93 -7.08 -4.21 23.75
CA PRO A 93 -7.21 -3.12 22.78
C PRO A 93 -5.85 -2.61 22.32
N VAL A 94 -5.77 -2.14 21.07
CA VAL A 94 -4.54 -1.57 20.49
C VAL A 94 -3.96 -0.45 21.37
N ASN A 95 -4.81 0.36 21.98
CA ASN A 95 -4.43 1.49 22.84
C ASN A 95 -4.33 1.16 24.33
N HIS A 96 -4.26 -0.13 24.68
CA HIS A 96 -4.16 -0.52 26.10
C HIS A 96 -2.77 -0.19 26.68
N PRO A 97 -2.65 0.42 27.89
CA PRO A 97 -1.38 0.84 28.50
C PRO A 97 -0.36 -0.30 28.72
N PHE A 98 -0.81 -1.54 28.72
CA PHE A 98 0.05 -2.70 28.80
C PHE A 98 1.12 -2.70 27.68
N TRP A 99 0.74 -2.29 26.47
CA TRP A 99 1.62 -2.29 25.30
C TRP A 99 2.73 -1.25 25.35
N GLU A 100 2.60 -0.23 26.16
CA GLU A 100 3.67 0.75 26.39
C GLU A 100 4.89 0.10 27.04
N LYS A 101 4.66 -0.91 27.89
CA LYS A 101 5.69 -1.55 28.71
C LYS A 101 6.03 -2.97 28.27
N HIS A 102 5.04 -3.69 27.76
CA HIS A 102 5.16 -5.10 27.41
C HIS A 102 4.76 -5.32 25.97
N HIS A 103 5.71 -5.68 25.15
CA HIS A 103 5.50 -5.98 23.74
C HIS A 103 6.55 -7.01 23.29
N PRO A 104 6.32 -7.75 22.21
CA PRO A 104 7.35 -8.58 21.62
C PRO A 104 8.64 -7.77 21.37
N GLY A 105 9.77 -8.27 21.84
CA GLY A 105 11.04 -7.56 21.76
C GLY A 105 11.37 -6.65 22.93
N ASP A 106 10.62 -6.67 24.05
CA ASP A 106 10.99 -6.06 25.33
C ASP A 106 12.04 -6.89 26.10
N ARG A 107 12.39 -8.05 25.55
CA ARG A 107 13.45 -8.95 26.04
C ARG A 107 14.37 -9.37 24.91
N TRP A 108 15.68 -9.48 25.24
CA TRP A 108 16.69 -9.93 24.28
C TRP A 108 16.38 -11.34 23.77
N ASN A 109 16.55 -11.54 22.45
CA ASN A 109 16.22 -12.79 21.75
C ASN A 109 14.73 -13.20 21.74
N CYS A 110 13.82 -12.36 22.20
CA CYS A 110 12.40 -12.61 22.03
C CYS A 110 12.05 -12.78 20.54
N LYS A 111 11.16 -13.74 20.24
CA LYS A 111 10.65 -14.00 18.90
C LYS A 111 9.13 -14.16 18.91
N CYS A 112 8.47 -13.57 19.88
CA CYS A 112 7.04 -13.45 19.90
C CYS A 112 6.57 -12.45 18.83
N SER A 113 5.30 -12.49 18.51
CA SER A 113 4.64 -11.52 17.64
C SER A 113 3.28 -11.11 18.21
N LEU A 114 2.68 -10.10 17.62
CA LEU A 114 1.32 -9.69 17.88
C LEU A 114 0.49 -9.96 16.64
N GLN A 115 -0.80 -10.23 16.82
CA GLN A 115 -1.76 -10.40 15.75
C GLN A 115 -3.01 -9.58 16.04
N GLN A 116 -3.47 -8.83 15.05
CA GLN A 116 -4.78 -8.16 15.13
C GLN A 116 -5.92 -9.16 15.20
N THR A 117 -6.96 -8.83 15.96
CA THR A 117 -8.13 -9.68 16.14
C THR A 117 -9.36 -8.87 16.53
N ASP A 118 -10.53 -9.40 16.24
CA ASP A 118 -11.83 -8.95 16.73
C ASP A 118 -12.32 -9.79 17.94
N GLU A 119 -11.49 -10.74 18.41
CA GLU A 119 -11.83 -11.55 19.58
C GLU A 119 -11.97 -10.70 20.84
N PRO A 120 -12.79 -11.14 21.81
CA PRO A 120 -13.02 -10.41 23.03
C PRO A 120 -11.75 -10.14 23.84
N VAL A 121 -11.70 -8.98 24.46
CA VAL A 121 -10.67 -8.60 25.43
C VAL A 121 -10.72 -9.52 26.65
N ASN A 122 -9.56 -9.88 27.20
CA ASN A 122 -9.41 -10.66 28.41
C ASN A 122 -8.39 -10.04 29.39
N ASP A 123 -8.49 -8.74 29.64
CA ASP A 123 -7.58 -7.97 30.48
C ASP A 123 -7.54 -8.45 31.96
N GLU A 124 -8.59 -9.15 32.40
CA GLU A 124 -8.64 -9.75 33.72
C GLU A 124 -7.50 -10.73 34.00
N VAL A 125 -6.96 -11.38 32.98
CA VAL A 125 -5.84 -12.32 33.13
C VAL A 125 -4.52 -11.64 33.50
N ILE A 126 -4.40 -10.33 33.32
CA ILE A 126 -3.19 -9.56 33.66
C ILE A 126 -2.87 -9.65 35.15
N LYS A 127 -3.87 -9.77 35.98
CA LYS A 127 -3.71 -9.88 37.46
C LYS A 127 -2.97 -11.14 37.89
N ASP A 128 -3.04 -12.17 37.07
CA ASP A 128 -2.46 -13.48 37.34
C ASP A 128 -1.02 -13.61 36.79
N PHE A 129 -0.54 -12.60 36.08
CA PHE A 129 0.80 -12.66 35.49
C PHE A 129 1.91 -12.38 36.50
N TYR A 130 2.98 -13.14 36.37
CA TYR A 130 4.20 -12.82 37.05
C TYR A 130 4.82 -11.53 36.51
N PRO A 131 5.38 -10.68 37.38
CA PRO A 131 6.07 -9.48 36.92
C PRO A 131 7.18 -9.80 35.91
N VAL A 132 7.17 -9.15 34.78
CA VAL A 132 8.21 -9.23 33.76
C VAL A 132 9.05 -7.96 33.83
N PRO A 133 10.26 -8.00 34.41
CA PRO A 133 11.12 -6.82 34.46
C PRO A 133 11.60 -6.50 33.04
N GLN A 134 11.43 -5.27 32.65
CA GLN A 134 11.95 -4.77 31.37
C GLN A 134 13.49 -4.84 31.37
N GLN A 135 14.05 -5.16 30.22
CA GLN A 135 15.48 -5.21 30.03
C GLN A 135 16.01 -3.86 29.52
N ALA A 136 17.16 -3.42 30.06
CA ALA A 136 17.78 -2.17 29.67
C ALA A 136 17.94 -2.06 28.15
N GLY A 137 17.47 -0.97 27.58
CA GLY A 137 17.45 -0.72 26.15
C GLY A 137 16.18 -1.15 25.44
N LEU A 138 15.26 -1.85 26.10
CA LEU A 138 14.09 -2.46 25.47
C LEU A 138 12.75 -2.04 26.10
N GLU A 139 12.75 -1.04 26.97
CA GLU A 139 11.59 -0.62 27.75
C GLU A 139 10.53 0.16 26.90
N ASN A 140 10.94 0.70 25.77
CA ASN A 140 10.08 1.50 24.90
C ASN A 140 9.35 0.65 23.86
N ASN A 141 8.17 1.10 23.43
CA ASN A 141 7.52 0.56 22.24
C ASN A 141 8.03 1.28 20.98
N PRO A 142 8.79 0.61 20.10
CA PRO A 142 9.38 1.25 18.92
C PRO A 142 8.34 1.71 17.90
N GLY A 143 7.11 1.18 17.96
CA GLY A 143 6.00 1.60 17.10
C GLY A 143 5.44 2.97 17.48
N GLU A 144 5.57 3.34 18.76
CA GLU A 144 5.07 4.60 19.30
C GLU A 144 6.11 5.72 19.19
N ASP A 145 7.31 5.48 19.71
CA ASP A 145 8.34 6.53 19.81
C ASP A 145 9.34 6.55 18.62
N GLY A 146 9.35 5.49 17.81
CA GLY A 146 10.23 5.36 16.65
C GLY A 146 11.69 5.03 17.01
N LYS A 147 12.00 4.72 18.26
CA LYS A 147 13.34 4.32 18.72
C LYS A 147 13.43 2.81 18.76
N ILE A 148 14.43 2.25 18.09
CA ILE A 148 14.69 0.79 18.14
C ILE A 148 15.12 0.35 19.53
N PHE A 149 15.93 1.15 20.21
CA PHE A 149 16.35 0.94 21.59
C PHE A 149 16.06 2.17 22.43
N SER A 150 15.71 1.97 23.70
CA SER A 150 15.51 3.06 24.65
C SER A 150 16.83 3.69 25.09
N ASP A 151 16.74 4.86 25.70
CA ASP A 151 17.92 5.61 26.18
C ASP A 151 18.66 4.90 27.35
N SER A 152 18.05 3.89 27.97
CA SER A 152 18.69 3.04 28.98
C SER A 152 19.61 1.97 28.38
N HIS A 153 19.65 1.79 27.07
CA HIS A 153 20.55 0.85 26.41
C HIS A 153 21.99 1.11 26.83
N PRO A 154 22.77 0.06 27.25
CA PRO A 154 24.10 0.25 27.82
C PRO A 154 25.06 1.10 27.00
N TYR A 155 24.93 1.06 25.66
CA TYR A 155 25.75 1.89 24.78
C TYR A 155 25.30 3.36 24.71
N ILE A 156 24.04 3.64 25.05
CA ILE A 156 23.51 5.00 25.10
C ILE A 156 23.72 5.57 26.49
N ALA A 157 23.31 4.85 27.54
CA ALA A 157 23.39 5.29 28.91
C ALA A 157 24.84 5.55 29.39
N LYS A 158 25.82 4.80 28.86
CA LYS A 158 27.25 4.95 29.16
C LYS A 158 28.03 5.72 28.10
N ALA A 159 27.33 6.32 27.11
CA ALA A 159 27.97 7.06 26.05
C ALA A 159 28.58 8.39 26.59
N TYR A 160 29.66 8.83 25.95
CA TYR A 160 30.22 10.14 26.27
C TYR A 160 29.31 11.27 25.82
N ALA A 161 29.43 12.43 26.48
CA ALA A 161 28.63 13.60 26.07
C ALA A 161 28.89 13.95 24.59
N GLY A 162 27.80 14.07 23.81
CA GLY A 162 27.86 14.32 22.36
C GLY A 162 27.94 13.05 21.48
N ALA A 163 28.03 11.83 22.06
CA ALA A 163 28.04 10.59 21.29
C ALA A 163 26.79 10.44 20.43
N GLN A 164 25.60 10.78 20.94
CA GLN A 164 24.36 10.72 20.22
C GLN A 164 24.39 11.64 18.99
N ALA A 165 24.78 12.88 19.16
CA ALA A 165 24.91 13.85 18.05
C ALA A 165 25.93 13.38 17.01
N ALA A 166 27.04 12.76 17.43
CA ALA A 166 28.05 12.19 16.55
C ALA A 166 27.54 10.99 15.75
N VAL A 167 26.71 10.13 16.36
CA VAL A 167 26.06 9.00 15.69
C VAL A 167 25.01 9.52 14.71
N GLU A 168 24.14 10.42 15.14
CA GLU A 168 23.12 11.03 14.29
C GLU A 168 23.73 11.72 13.05
N ALA A 169 24.86 12.39 13.23
CA ALA A 169 25.55 13.05 12.13
C ALA A 169 26.14 12.07 11.09
N LYS A 170 26.48 10.84 11.53
CA LYS A 170 27.10 9.82 10.65
C LYS A 170 26.11 8.76 10.12
N VAL A 171 25.17 8.33 10.96
CA VAL A 171 24.26 7.20 10.66
C VAL A 171 22.97 7.68 10.03
N MET A 172 22.48 8.86 10.42
CA MET A 172 21.48 9.54 9.65
C MET A 172 22.20 10.34 8.57
N PRO A 173 22.23 9.89 7.30
CA PRO A 173 22.59 10.80 6.24
C PRO A 173 21.66 11.99 6.44
N LYS A 174 22.22 13.20 6.67
CA LYS A 174 21.43 14.43 6.64
C LYS A 174 20.55 14.27 5.43
N LYS A 175 19.23 14.10 5.60
CA LYS A 175 18.30 14.09 4.46
C LYS A 175 18.70 15.33 3.68
N ARG A 176 19.42 15.13 2.59
CA ARG A 176 19.89 16.23 1.75
C ARG A 176 18.66 17.10 1.54
N GLN A 177 18.63 18.25 2.17
CA GLN A 177 17.54 19.17 1.96
C GLN A 177 17.54 19.46 0.47
N LYS A 178 16.46 19.04 -0.20
CA LYS A 178 16.32 19.31 -1.62
C LYS A 178 16.48 20.80 -1.83
N THR A 179 17.31 21.20 -2.76
CA THR A 179 17.47 22.61 -3.14
C THR A 179 16.10 23.18 -3.56
N GLU A 180 15.92 24.47 -3.48
CA GLU A 180 14.67 25.10 -3.94
C GLU A 180 14.38 24.79 -5.41
N ALA A 181 15.42 24.69 -6.24
CA ALA A 181 15.29 24.24 -7.63
C ALA A 181 14.77 22.83 -7.76
N GLU A 182 15.24 21.88 -6.91
CA GLU A 182 14.72 20.50 -6.89
C GLU A 182 13.28 20.43 -6.37
N LYS A 183 12.94 21.24 -5.37
CA LYS A 183 11.55 21.34 -4.87
C LYS A 183 10.63 21.90 -5.94
N GLU A 184 11.07 22.92 -6.66
CA GLU A 184 10.32 23.53 -7.75
C GLU A 184 10.15 22.56 -8.93
N ALA A 185 11.19 21.85 -9.32
CA ALA A 185 11.10 20.81 -10.36
C ALA A 185 10.11 19.69 -10.00
N ILE A 186 10.09 19.27 -8.71
CA ILE A 186 9.09 18.30 -8.21
C ILE A 186 7.69 18.91 -8.28
N ARG A 187 7.51 20.17 -7.88
CA ARG A 187 6.21 20.88 -7.93
C ARG A 187 5.71 20.96 -9.38
N GLN A 188 6.55 21.39 -10.31
CA GLN A 188 6.21 21.48 -11.74
C GLN A 188 5.84 20.12 -12.32
N ARG A 189 6.57 19.06 -11.96
CA ARG A 189 6.25 17.69 -12.39
C ARG A 189 4.86 17.24 -11.93
N TRP A 190 4.48 17.53 -10.68
CA TRP A 190 3.15 17.21 -10.17
C TRP A 190 2.05 18.06 -10.80
N GLN A 191 2.29 19.35 -10.98
CA GLN A 191 1.36 20.25 -11.66
C GLN A 191 1.14 19.82 -13.12
N LYS A 192 2.22 19.46 -13.83
CA LYS A 192 2.14 18.92 -15.19
C LYS A 192 1.30 17.65 -15.23
N ARG A 193 1.53 16.68 -14.34
CA ARG A 193 0.72 15.46 -14.24
C ARG A 193 -0.78 15.76 -14.04
N ALA A 194 -1.10 16.65 -13.11
CA ALA A 194 -2.48 17.03 -12.86
C ALA A 194 -3.14 17.73 -14.07
N LEU A 195 -2.35 18.56 -14.76
CA LEU A 195 -2.80 19.25 -15.97
C LEU A 195 -3.00 18.28 -17.14
N GLU A 196 -2.04 17.36 -17.37
CA GLU A 196 -2.13 16.34 -18.42
C GLU A 196 -3.32 15.43 -18.21
N TYR A 197 -3.63 15.06 -16.96
CA TYR A 197 -4.83 14.28 -16.67
C TYR A 197 -6.11 14.99 -17.08
N ARG A 198 -6.14 16.32 -16.93
CA ARG A 198 -7.32 17.14 -17.25
C ARG A 198 -7.43 17.52 -18.72
N ILE A 199 -6.30 17.73 -19.42
CA ILE A 199 -6.27 18.34 -20.75
C ILE A 199 -5.99 17.31 -21.83
N ASN A 200 -5.10 16.37 -21.60
CA ASN A 200 -4.64 15.44 -22.62
C ASN A 200 -5.58 14.23 -22.74
N GLY A 201 -6.18 14.10 -23.87
CA GLY A 201 -6.98 12.94 -24.25
C GLY A 201 -7.27 12.93 -25.74
N ILE A 202 -7.32 11.77 -26.33
CA ILE A 202 -7.89 11.53 -27.64
C ILE A 202 -9.40 11.64 -27.49
N ARG A 203 -10.08 12.33 -28.42
CA ARG A 203 -11.54 12.59 -28.31
C ARG A 203 -12.40 11.33 -28.38
N GLN A 204 -11.91 10.31 -29.06
CA GLN A 204 -12.57 9.02 -29.20
C GLN A 204 -11.50 7.93 -29.12
N LEU A 205 -11.72 6.91 -28.29
CA LEU A 205 -10.86 5.74 -28.22
C LEU A 205 -11.37 4.69 -29.21
N PRO A 206 -10.52 4.21 -30.13
CA PRO A 206 -10.84 3.03 -30.92
C PRO A 206 -11.23 1.86 -30.03
N ALA A 207 -12.20 1.06 -30.45
CA ALA A 207 -12.63 -0.14 -29.74
C ALA A 207 -12.00 -1.40 -30.36
N GLY A 208 -11.83 -2.43 -29.57
CA GLY A 208 -11.20 -3.69 -29.97
C GLY A 208 -9.77 -3.50 -30.45
N ASP A 209 -9.41 -4.03 -31.61
CA ASP A 209 -8.08 -3.86 -32.22
C ASP A 209 -7.90 -2.47 -32.87
N GLY A 210 -8.97 -1.69 -32.93
CA GLY A 210 -8.96 -0.33 -33.50
C GLY A 210 -9.11 -0.28 -35.01
N THR A 211 -9.22 -1.41 -35.69
CA THR A 211 -9.35 -1.47 -37.17
C THR A 211 -10.78 -1.26 -37.62
N SER A 212 -11.77 -1.74 -36.88
CA SER A 212 -13.21 -1.59 -37.22
C SER A 212 -13.76 -0.21 -36.82
N LYS A 213 -14.03 0.62 -37.83
CA LYS A 213 -14.72 1.91 -37.60
C LYS A 213 -16.18 1.71 -37.17
N ALA A 214 -16.86 0.65 -37.65
CA ALA A 214 -18.23 0.32 -37.29
C ALA A 214 -18.33 -0.04 -35.80
N LEU A 215 -17.44 -0.93 -35.29
CA LEU A 215 -17.36 -1.29 -33.89
C LEU A 215 -17.05 -0.07 -33.02
N THR A 216 -16.05 0.72 -33.40
CA THR A 216 -15.69 1.95 -32.67
C THR A 216 -16.86 2.91 -32.56
N LYS A 217 -17.66 3.05 -33.66
CA LYS A 217 -18.85 3.88 -33.65
C LYS A 217 -19.93 3.30 -32.73
N ALA A 218 -20.24 2.01 -32.84
CA ALA A 218 -21.25 1.35 -32.01
C ALA A 218 -20.93 1.51 -30.49
N VAL A 219 -19.69 1.25 -30.11
CA VAL A 219 -19.23 1.45 -28.71
C VAL A 219 -19.35 2.92 -28.29
N ALA A 220 -18.99 3.86 -29.16
CA ALA A 220 -19.05 5.29 -28.83
C ALA A 220 -20.51 5.78 -28.69
N ASP A 221 -21.45 5.27 -29.50
CA ASP A 221 -22.89 5.59 -29.43
C ASP A 221 -23.44 5.09 -28.07
N VAL A 222 -23.15 3.84 -27.65
CA VAL A 222 -23.52 3.31 -26.35
C VAL A 222 -22.89 4.12 -25.21
N GLU A 223 -21.62 4.43 -25.30
CA GLU A 223 -20.91 5.22 -24.28
C GLU A 223 -21.48 6.62 -24.10
N LYS A 224 -21.97 7.24 -25.20
CA LYS A 224 -22.62 8.53 -25.15
C LYS A 224 -23.93 8.46 -24.36
N ASP A 225 -24.71 7.42 -24.56
CA ASP A 225 -26.02 7.25 -23.91
C ASP A 225 -25.85 6.93 -22.42
N ILE A 226 -25.04 5.91 -22.05
CA ILE A 226 -24.85 5.52 -20.67
C ILE A 226 -24.15 6.59 -19.85
N ARG A 227 -23.29 7.41 -20.45
CA ARG A 227 -22.58 8.53 -19.78
C ARG A 227 -23.55 9.52 -19.15
N MET A 228 -24.69 9.76 -19.75
CA MET A 228 -25.69 10.73 -19.27
C MET A 228 -26.44 10.25 -18.03
N ASN A 229 -26.33 8.97 -17.69
CA ASN A 229 -26.95 8.45 -16.46
C ASN A 229 -26.17 8.90 -15.23
N LYS A 230 -26.85 9.62 -14.34
CA LYS A 230 -26.28 10.24 -13.12
C LYS A 230 -26.53 9.44 -11.85
N SER A 231 -27.35 8.40 -11.93
CA SER A 231 -27.94 7.77 -10.74
C SER A 231 -27.42 6.37 -10.46
N PHE A 232 -27.16 5.58 -11.50
CA PHE A 232 -26.75 4.18 -11.37
C PHE A 232 -25.82 3.78 -12.51
N GLU A 233 -25.13 2.68 -12.34
CA GLU A 233 -24.29 2.11 -13.38
C GLU A 233 -25.13 1.30 -14.38
N ILE A 234 -24.76 1.39 -15.65
CA ILE A 234 -25.26 0.57 -16.73
C ILE A 234 -24.05 -0.14 -17.32
N GLY A 235 -24.13 -1.47 -17.43
CA GLY A 235 -23.13 -2.29 -18.10
C GLY A 235 -23.65 -2.80 -19.40
N VAL A 236 -22.94 -2.54 -20.49
CA VAL A 236 -23.28 -3.00 -21.84
C VAL A 236 -22.15 -3.85 -22.39
N VAL A 237 -22.46 -5.03 -22.88
CA VAL A 237 -21.52 -5.93 -23.55
C VAL A 237 -21.82 -5.97 -25.03
N LEU A 238 -20.80 -5.69 -25.85
CA LEU A 238 -20.89 -5.70 -27.30
C LEU A 238 -19.99 -6.79 -27.88
N ASP A 239 -20.45 -7.38 -28.96
CA ASP A 239 -19.62 -8.24 -29.79
C ASP A 239 -18.66 -7.42 -30.66
N THR A 240 -17.71 -8.08 -31.28
CA THR A 240 -16.71 -7.46 -32.16
C THR A 240 -17.31 -6.93 -33.48
N ASP A 241 -18.54 -7.31 -33.82
CA ASP A 241 -19.31 -6.73 -34.91
C ASP A 241 -20.07 -5.46 -34.51
N GLY A 242 -20.12 -5.14 -33.21
CA GLY A 242 -20.83 -3.99 -32.67
C GLY A 242 -22.24 -4.28 -32.18
N SER A 243 -22.73 -5.51 -32.29
CA SER A 243 -24.04 -5.92 -31.76
C SER A 243 -24.02 -5.93 -30.23
N ILE A 244 -25.10 -5.50 -29.58
CA ILE A 244 -25.27 -5.53 -28.15
C ILE A 244 -25.75 -6.93 -27.75
N ILE A 245 -24.98 -7.59 -26.83
CA ILE A 245 -25.31 -8.91 -26.31
C ILE A 245 -25.98 -8.80 -24.94
N ILE A 246 -25.51 -7.87 -24.10
CA ILE A 246 -26.05 -7.63 -22.77
C ILE A 246 -26.20 -6.12 -22.57
N ASP A 247 -27.37 -5.69 -22.09
CA ASP A 247 -27.63 -4.34 -21.61
C ASP A 247 -28.27 -4.46 -20.23
N LYS A 248 -27.53 -4.02 -19.20
CA LYS A 248 -27.91 -4.29 -17.82
C LYS A 248 -27.83 -3.07 -16.94
N ARG A 249 -28.94 -2.78 -16.27
CA ARG A 249 -29.01 -1.77 -15.23
C ARG A 249 -28.44 -2.32 -13.92
N GLY A 250 -27.50 -1.60 -13.34
CA GLY A 250 -26.89 -1.89 -12.04
C GLY A 250 -27.45 -1.06 -10.90
N LYS A 251 -26.64 -0.96 -9.84
CA LYS A 251 -26.85 -0.10 -8.65
C LYS A 251 -26.08 1.22 -8.83
N ALA A 252 -26.09 2.06 -7.78
CA ALA A 252 -25.43 3.36 -7.83
C ALA A 252 -23.89 3.31 -8.04
N ARG A 253 -23.25 2.18 -7.76
CA ARG A 253 -21.79 2.01 -7.83
C ARG A 253 -21.36 0.61 -8.30
N SER A 254 -22.23 -0.15 -8.91
CA SER A 254 -21.89 -1.48 -9.40
C SER A 254 -22.93 -1.98 -10.40
N VAL A 255 -22.47 -2.72 -11.38
CA VAL A 255 -23.28 -3.58 -12.21
C VAL A 255 -22.77 -5.01 -12.05
N SER A 256 -23.68 -5.98 -11.85
CA SER A 256 -23.31 -7.38 -11.58
C SER A 256 -23.93 -8.26 -12.66
N PHE A 257 -23.19 -9.27 -13.08
CA PHE A 257 -23.61 -10.22 -14.11
C PHE A 257 -23.78 -11.61 -13.47
N THR A 258 -24.71 -12.39 -14.01
CA THR A 258 -24.87 -13.80 -13.62
C THR A 258 -23.77 -14.65 -14.23
N GLU A 259 -23.58 -15.88 -13.74
CA GLU A 259 -22.57 -16.80 -14.30
C GLU A 259 -22.80 -17.09 -15.79
N ASP A 260 -24.07 -17.19 -16.21
CA ASP A 260 -24.39 -17.43 -17.62
C ASP A 260 -24.10 -16.18 -18.49
N GLU A 261 -24.39 -14.99 -18.00
CA GLU A 261 -24.01 -13.76 -18.66
C GLU A 261 -22.48 -13.64 -18.78
N VAL A 262 -21.73 -13.99 -17.73
CA VAL A 262 -20.26 -13.96 -17.74
C VAL A 262 -19.68 -14.90 -18.80
N LYS A 263 -20.27 -16.08 -19.02
CA LYS A 263 -19.86 -17.00 -20.08
C LYS A 263 -19.99 -16.40 -21.50
N LEU A 264 -20.96 -15.49 -21.68
CA LEU A 264 -21.18 -14.78 -22.95
C LEU A 264 -20.18 -13.63 -23.16
N MET A 265 -19.48 -13.19 -22.14
CA MET A 265 -18.60 -12.00 -22.18
C MET A 265 -17.19 -12.32 -22.74
N LYS A 266 -16.82 -13.58 -22.86
CA LYS A 266 -15.51 -13.96 -23.38
C LYS A 266 -15.28 -13.38 -24.78
N ASP A 267 -14.10 -12.78 -24.99
CA ASP A 267 -13.67 -12.10 -26.22
C ASP A 267 -14.58 -10.93 -26.67
N LYS A 268 -15.39 -10.39 -25.76
CA LYS A 268 -16.28 -9.27 -26.00
C LYS A 268 -15.76 -7.97 -25.40
N ILE A 269 -16.42 -6.87 -25.73
CA ILE A 269 -16.14 -5.54 -25.17
C ILE A 269 -17.22 -5.20 -24.17
N MET A 270 -16.84 -4.95 -22.93
CA MET A 270 -17.75 -4.43 -21.93
C MET A 270 -17.50 -2.94 -21.71
N THR A 271 -18.55 -2.13 -21.74
CA THR A 271 -18.51 -0.73 -21.32
C THR A 271 -19.53 -0.44 -20.24
N HIS A 272 -19.19 0.43 -19.28
CA HIS A 272 -20.09 0.86 -18.21
C HIS A 272 -19.83 2.32 -17.83
N ASN A 273 -20.79 2.95 -17.16
CA ASN A 273 -20.65 4.32 -16.68
C ASN A 273 -20.29 4.37 -15.18
N HIS A 274 -19.55 5.39 -14.80
CA HIS A 274 -19.27 5.77 -13.41
C HIS A 274 -19.99 7.08 -13.08
N PRO A 275 -21.20 7.05 -12.50
CA PRO A 275 -22.02 8.24 -12.29
C PRO A 275 -21.51 9.18 -11.19
N ILE A 276 -20.56 8.73 -10.35
CA ILE A 276 -20.10 9.48 -9.18
C ILE A 276 -19.57 10.87 -9.52
N GLY A 277 -18.94 11.03 -10.69
CA GLY A 277 -18.41 12.32 -11.15
C GLY A 277 -19.49 13.38 -11.35
N TRP A 278 -20.74 13.00 -11.60
CA TRP A 278 -21.87 13.92 -11.74
C TRP A 278 -22.28 14.62 -10.43
N LYS A 279 -21.87 14.10 -9.28
CA LYS A 279 -22.12 14.71 -7.96
C LYS A 279 -21.23 15.92 -7.69
N ALA A 280 -20.14 16.06 -8.43
CA ALA A 280 -19.20 17.15 -8.30
C ALA A 280 -19.53 18.30 -9.27
N ALA A 281 -19.15 19.51 -8.92
CA ALA A 281 -19.37 20.68 -9.78
C ALA A 281 -18.69 20.49 -11.16
N PRO A 282 -19.33 20.90 -12.28
CA PRO A 282 -18.87 20.62 -13.64
C PRO A 282 -17.43 21.06 -13.93
N ASN A 283 -16.95 22.12 -13.27
CA ASN A 283 -15.60 22.66 -13.47
C ASN A 283 -14.59 22.17 -12.42
N SER A 284 -15.02 21.31 -11.50
CA SER A 284 -14.15 20.77 -10.46
C SER A 284 -13.38 19.53 -10.94
N MET A 285 -12.28 19.23 -10.25
CA MET A 285 -11.53 17.99 -10.49
C MET A 285 -12.37 16.72 -10.17
N GLY A 286 -13.30 16.80 -9.23
CA GLY A 286 -14.20 15.70 -8.90
C GLY A 286 -15.13 15.28 -10.04
N HIS A 287 -15.44 16.22 -10.97
CA HIS A 287 -16.26 15.94 -12.15
C HIS A 287 -15.56 15.02 -13.17
N ILE A 288 -14.26 14.85 -13.06
CA ILE A 288 -13.51 13.87 -13.87
C ILE A 288 -14.01 12.44 -13.61
N GLY A 289 -14.41 12.15 -12.36
CA GLY A 289 -14.78 10.80 -11.93
C GLY A 289 -13.54 9.92 -11.69
N SER A 290 -13.76 8.62 -11.58
CA SER A 290 -12.72 7.62 -11.38
C SER A 290 -12.58 6.68 -12.57
N SER A 291 -11.40 6.16 -12.80
CA SER A 291 -11.12 5.06 -13.71
C SER A 291 -11.54 3.72 -13.05
N PHE A 292 -11.09 2.59 -13.55
CA PHE A 292 -11.49 1.27 -13.09
C PHE A 292 -11.20 1.04 -11.59
N SER A 293 -12.14 0.36 -10.93
CA SER A 293 -11.93 -0.26 -9.63
C SER A 293 -11.19 -1.59 -9.77
N ASP A 294 -10.83 -2.22 -8.64
CA ASP A 294 -10.30 -3.59 -8.61
C ASP A 294 -11.32 -4.59 -9.17
N ASN A 295 -12.59 -4.46 -8.77
CA ASN A 295 -13.67 -5.34 -9.23
C ASN A 295 -13.87 -5.28 -10.75
N ASP A 296 -13.74 -4.12 -11.37
CA ASP A 296 -13.83 -3.98 -12.83
C ASP A 296 -12.75 -4.81 -13.52
N LEU A 297 -11.51 -4.72 -13.05
CA LEU A 297 -10.39 -5.43 -13.66
C LEU A 297 -10.39 -6.93 -13.31
N ILE A 298 -10.80 -7.29 -12.09
CA ILE A 298 -11.01 -8.69 -11.71
C ILE A 298 -12.07 -9.32 -12.62
N SER A 299 -13.19 -8.63 -12.84
CA SER A 299 -14.26 -9.10 -13.72
C SER A 299 -13.81 -9.22 -15.17
N ALA A 300 -13.00 -8.26 -15.66
CA ALA A 300 -12.46 -8.31 -17.01
C ALA A 300 -11.58 -9.54 -17.25
N VAL A 301 -10.70 -9.86 -16.29
CA VAL A 301 -9.81 -11.03 -16.37
C VAL A 301 -10.60 -12.33 -16.17
N TYR A 302 -11.54 -12.36 -15.22
CA TYR A 302 -12.36 -13.52 -14.94
C TYR A 302 -13.27 -13.91 -16.12
N ALA A 303 -13.89 -12.93 -16.76
CA ALA A 303 -14.74 -13.13 -17.93
C ALA A 303 -13.95 -13.24 -19.26
N ASP A 304 -12.62 -13.15 -19.20
CA ASP A 304 -11.74 -13.14 -20.39
C ASP A 304 -12.16 -12.14 -21.46
N LEU A 305 -12.55 -10.91 -21.01
CA LEU A 305 -12.94 -9.84 -21.92
C LEU A 305 -11.82 -9.46 -22.89
N LEU A 306 -12.16 -9.09 -24.12
CA LEU A 306 -11.22 -8.47 -25.05
C LEU A 306 -10.82 -7.05 -24.60
N GLU A 307 -11.80 -6.29 -24.09
CA GLU A 307 -11.60 -4.93 -23.62
C GLU A 307 -12.66 -4.59 -22.57
N ILE A 308 -12.23 -3.96 -21.46
CA ILE A 308 -13.15 -3.30 -20.55
C ILE A 308 -13.03 -1.78 -20.68
N ARG A 309 -14.17 -1.09 -20.67
CA ARG A 309 -14.27 0.36 -20.83
C ARG A 309 -15.13 0.96 -19.73
N ALA A 310 -14.77 2.17 -19.31
CA ALA A 310 -15.55 2.93 -18.35
C ALA A 310 -15.71 4.37 -18.81
N VAL A 311 -16.91 4.92 -18.66
CA VAL A 311 -17.19 6.31 -19.00
C VAL A 311 -17.56 7.11 -17.76
N THR A 312 -16.99 8.30 -17.67
CA THR A 312 -17.28 9.30 -16.63
C THR A 312 -17.82 10.56 -17.32
N PRO A 313 -18.25 11.60 -16.57
CA PRO A 313 -18.72 12.83 -17.20
C PRO A 313 -17.76 13.43 -18.24
N LEU A 314 -16.45 13.32 -18.02
CA LEU A 314 -15.43 13.96 -18.86
C LEU A 314 -14.51 13.00 -19.61
N TYR A 315 -14.45 11.72 -19.23
CA TYR A 315 -13.48 10.78 -19.77
C TYR A 315 -14.11 9.46 -20.17
N THR A 316 -13.47 8.82 -21.14
CA THR A 316 -13.55 7.38 -21.41
C THR A 316 -12.21 6.75 -21.06
N PHE A 317 -12.25 5.66 -20.34
CA PHE A 317 -11.11 4.80 -20.01
C PHE A 317 -11.25 3.45 -20.71
N SER A 318 -10.14 2.86 -21.09
CA SER A 318 -10.08 1.54 -21.74
C SER A 318 -8.91 0.76 -21.15
N MET A 319 -9.14 -0.50 -20.81
CA MET A 319 -8.10 -1.49 -20.51
C MET A 319 -8.31 -2.67 -21.46
N LYS A 320 -7.29 -2.94 -22.27
CA LYS A 320 -7.38 -3.94 -23.33
C LYS A 320 -6.50 -5.13 -23.04
N ARG A 321 -7.04 -6.30 -23.31
CA ARG A 321 -6.32 -7.57 -23.21
C ARG A 321 -5.26 -7.65 -24.32
N PRO A 322 -4.00 -8.00 -23.98
CA PRO A 322 -2.98 -8.31 -24.99
C PRO A 322 -3.39 -9.49 -25.88
N ALA A 323 -2.81 -9.58 -27.07
CA ALA A 323 -3.03 -10.72 -27.97
C ALA A 323 -2.67 -12.08 -27.35
N THR A 324 -1.76 -12.08 -26.38
CA THR A 324 -1.34 -13.26 -25.61
C THR A 324 -2.29 -13.62 -24.45
N GLY A 325 -3.43 -12.92 -24.32
CA GLY A 325 -4.34 -13.04 -23.18
C GLY A 325 -3.98 -12.11 -22.02
N TRP A 326 -4.78 -12.11 -20.96
CA TRP A 326 -4.50 -11.32 -19.76
C TRP A 326 -3.24 -11.76 -19.03
N GLY A 327 -2.82 -13.02 -19.19
CA GLY A 327 -1.56 -13.58 -18.68
C GLY A 327 -1.49 -13.76 -17.16
N VAL A 328 -2.57 -13.52 -16.43
CA VAL A 328 -2.66 -13.60 -14.97
C VAL A 328 -4.05 -14.05 -14.53
N SER A 329 -4.15 -14.58 -13.30
CA SER A 329 -5.44 -14.89 -12.70
C SER A 329 -6.10 -13.64 -12.10
N TRP A 330 -7.42 -13.70 -11.87
CA TRP A 330 -8.15 -12.64 -11.18
C TRP A 330 -7.58 -12.35 -9.76
N LYS A 331 -7.05 -13.39 -9.10
CA LYS A 331 -6.42 -13.27 -7.77
C LYS A 331 -5.11 -12.47 -7.84
N ASP A 332 -4.29 -12.72 -8.87
CA ASP A 332 -3.06 -11.94 -9.09
C ASP A 332 -3.38 -10.45 -9.33
N VAL A 333 -4.50 -10.16 -10.01
CA VAL A 333 -4.99 -8.79 -10.21
C VAL A 333 -5.36 -8.16 -8.88
N GLN A 334 -6.13 -8.87 -8.05
CA GLN A 334 -6.56 -8.38 -6.73
C GLN A 334 -5.36 -8.02 -5.86
N ASP A 335 -4.41 -8.94 -5.73
CA ASP A 335 -3.21 -8.76 -4.90
C ASP A 335 -2.34 -7.59 -5.42
N ALA A 336 -2.14 -7.53 -6.74
CA ALA A 336 -1.38 -6.47 -7.36
C ALA A 336 -2.06 -5.10 -7.22
N TYR A 337 -3.39 -5.07 -7.40
CA TYR A 337 -4.17 -3.84 -7.26
C TYR A 337 -4.07 -3.30 -5.83
N LYS A 338 -4.31 -4.12 -4.82
CA LYS A 338 -4.21 -3.74 -3.40
C LYS A 338 -2.86 -3.13 -3.06
N LYS A 339 -1.78 -3.74 -3.52
CA LYS A 339 -0.42 -3.25 -3.30
C LYS A 339 -0.18 -1.90 -3.99
N ILE A 340 -0.51 -1.81 -5.29
CA ILE A 340 -0.30 -0.59 -6.07
C ILE A 340 -1.19 0.55 -5.58
N ASP A 341 -2.41 0.26 -5.16
CA ASP A 341 -3.35 1.22 -4.58
C ASP A 341 -2.78 1.87 -3.32
N ASN A 342 -2.24 1.07 -2.39
CA ASN A 342 -1.57 1.57 -1.20
C ASN A 342 -0.35 2.44 -1.54
N ASP A 343 0.49 2.00 -2.47
CA ASP A 343 1.67 2.76 -2.89
C ASP A 343 1.28 4.13 -3.49
N VAL A 344 0.26 4.14 -4.35
CA VAL A 344 -0.26 5.37 -4.97
C VAL A 344 -0.89 6.29 -3.92
N LYS A 345 -1.68 5.75 -3.00
CA LYS A 345 -2.25 6.52 -1.88
C LYS A 345 -1.16 7.21 -1.08
N GLN A 346 -0.13 6.49 -0.68
CA GLN A 346 0.98 7.07 0.08
C GLN A 346 1.73 8.15 -0.71
N GLU A 347 1.98 7.92 -2.01
CA GLU A 347 2.64 8.91 -2.87
C GLU A 347 1.80 10.19 -2.99
N LEU A 348 0.51 10.06 -3.24
CA LEU A 348 -0.40 11.19 -3.35
C LEU A 348 -0.54 11.95 -2.02
N TRP A 349 -0.66 11.24 -0.89
CA TRP A 349 -0.68 11.86 0.43
C TRP A 349 0.60 12.64 0.75
N LYS A 350 1.76 12.10 0.40
CA LYS A 350 3.04 12.82 0.54
C LYS A 350 3.04 14.09 -0.31
N ALA A 351 2.51 14.05 -1.54
CA ALA A 351 2.42 15.20 -2.41
C ALA A 351 1.46 16.28 -1.88
N VAL A 352 0.31 15.88 -1.32
CA VAL A 352 -0.66 16.78 -0.68
C VAL A 352 -0.05 17.46 0.56
N ARG A 353 0.56 16.69 1.46
CA ARG A 353 1.22 17.24 2.66
C ARG A 353 2.36 18.21 2.31
N ALA A 354 3.07 17.94 1.22
CA ALA A 354 4.11 18.82 0.70
C ALA A 354 3.54 20.02 -0.09
N LYS A 355 2.21 20.18 -0.15
CA LYS A 355 1.51 21.25 -0.90
C LYS A 355 1.88 21.32 -2.39
N LEU A 356 2.26 20.16 -2.96
CA LEU A 356 2.58 20.03 -4.39
C LEU A 356 1.33 19.93 -5.26
N ILE A 357 0.28 19.31 -4.71
CA ILE A 357 -1.05 19.19 -5.31
C ILE A 357 -2.12 19.39 -4.24
N LYS A 358 -3.35 19.71 -4.68
CA LYS A 358 -4.52 19.82 -3.80
C LYS A 358 -5.14 18.43 -3.55
N PRO A 359 -5.90 18.24 -2.45
CA PRO A 359 -6.59 16.98 -2.17
C PRO A 359 -7.50 16.51 -3.32
N GLU A 360 -8.22 17.45 -3.96
CA GLU A 360 -9.11 17.11 -5.07
C GLU A 360 -8.34 16.60 -6.29
N GLN A 361 -7.13 17.13 -6.53
CA GLN A 361 -6.24 16.65 -7.60
C GLN A 361 -5.71 15.25 -7.27
N ALA A 362 -5.35 15.00 -6.02
CA ALA A 362 -4.93 13.67 -5.57
C ALA A 362 -6.05 12.63 -5.77
N SER A 363 -7.27 12.96 -5.34
CA SER A 363 -8.44 12.09 -5.52
C SER A 363 -8.72 11.78 -7.00
N ALA A 364 -8.68 12.79 -7.86
CA ALA A 364 -8.91 12.59 -9.30
C ALA A 364 -7.80 11.76 -9.98
N LEU A 365 -6.55 11.90 -9.53
CA LEU A 365 -5.41 11.16 -10.10
C LEU A 365 -5.34 9.71 -9.62
N HIS A 366 -5.89 9.39 -8.46
CA HIS A 366 -5.67 8.14 -7.76
C HIS A 366 -5.94 6.90 -8.64
N SER A 367 -7.18 6.65 -9.03
CA SER A 367 -7.55 5.46 -9.82
C SER A 367 -6.82 5.40 -11.17
N HIS A 368 -6.59 6.55 -11.80
CA HIS A 368 -5.82 6.63 -13.05
C HIS A 368 -4.39 6.14 -12.87
N LEU A 369 -3.68 6.57 -11.81
CA LEU A 369 -2.30 6.16 -11.54
C LEU A 369 -2.22 4.69 -11.15
N VAL A 370 -3.20 4.17 -10.40
CA VAL A 370 -3.28 2.75 -10.05
C VAL A 370 -3.37 1.91 -11.33
N ASN A 371 -4.33 2.24 -12.20
CA ASN A 371 -4.56 1.49 -13.44
C ASN A 371 -3.40 1.60 -14.43
N GLN A 372 -2.75 2.77 -14.51
CA GLN A 372 -1.56 2.95 -15.33
C GLN A 372 -0.39 2.06 -14.86
N ARG A 373 -0.20 1.94 -13.55
CA ARG A 373 0.86 1.09 -12.97
C ARG A 373 0.54 -0.39 -13.11
N LEU A 374 -0.74 -0.76 -12.93
CA LEU A 374 -1.18 -2.13 -13.11
C LEU A 374 -1.00 -2.59 -14.55
N ALA A 375 -1.43 -1.76 -15.51
CA ALA A 375 -1.22 -2.01 -16.92
C ALA A 375 0.26 -2.18 -17.28
N LYS A 376 1.13 -1.31 -16.77
CA LYS A 376 2.57 -1.44 -16.95
C LYS A 376 3.14 -2.74 -16.36
N LYS A 377 2.64 -3.15 -15.18
CA LYS A 377 3.09 -4.37 -14.50
C LYS A 377 2.78 -5.62 -15.30
N PHE A 378 1.57 -5.70 -15.89
CA PHE A 378 1.11 -6.89 -16.60
C PHE A 378 1.24 -6.80 -18.12
N GLY A 379 1.76 -5.70 -18.66
CA GLY A 379 1.88 -5.51 -20.10
C GLY A 379 0.56 -5.23 -20.80
N TRP A 380 -0.46 -4.75 -20.07
CA TRP A 380 -1.77 -4.42 -20.60
C TRP A 380 -1.79 -3.04 -21.25
N GLU A 381 -2.72 -2.82 -22.16
CA GLU A 381 -2.89 -1.52 -22.81
C GLU A 381 -3.96 -0.69 -22.08
N TYR A 382 -3.53 0.33 -21.32
CA TYR A 382 -4.41 1.28 -20.65
C TYR A 382 -4.44 2.60 -21.38
N ARG A 383 -5.63 3.04 -21.78
CA ARG A 383 -5.86 4.29 -22.49
C ARG A 383 -6.92 5.15 -21.80
N LYS A 384 -6.87 6.45 -22.06
CA LYS A 384 -7.92 7.41 -21.69
C LYS A 384 -8.13 8.44 -22.77
N ALA A 385 -9.37 8.88 -22.94
CA ALA A 385 -9.73 9.98 -23.82
C ALA A 385 -10.64 10.96 -23.09
N LYS A 386 -10.44 12.26 -23.33
CA LYS A 386 -11.37 13.28 -22.88
C LYS A 386 -12.52 13.38 -23.88
N THR A 387 -13.76 13.30 -23.37
CA THR A 387 -14.98 13.54 -24.15
C THR A 387 -15.38 15.00 -24.05
N ARG A 388 -15.99 15.50 -25.12
CA ARG A 388 -16.50 16.89 -25.21
C ARG A 388 -17.75 17.09 -24.37
#